data_5d8a719c14b9f225260e051398e40625
#
_entry.id   5d8a719c14b9f225260e051398e40625
#
_cell.length_a   1.000
_cell.length_b   1.000
_cell.length_c   1.000
_cell.angle_alpha   90.00
_cell.angle_beta   90.00
_cell.angle_gamma   90.00
#
_symmetry.space_group_name_H-M   'P 1'
#
loop_
_entity.id
_entity.type
_entity.pdbx_description
1 polymer ?
#
loop_
_entity_poly.entity_id
_entity_poly.type
_entity_poly.pdbx_seq_one_letter_code
_entity_poly.pdbx_strand_id
1 'polypeptide(L)'
;MREGNSSLLYELAKQVGTVVSDGKKGNEPVSENVVAMSVIGSGVESKRRVLSVCNDEDLVLFNGETEVIRIANASCNDPDIESWDLYDCSRLRELVLGSECLQYVNELVLNEFRCLEKVEMGSGCYSKSKSGLLEVSGCEKLKHVVIGGGCCVNWSSFVMRNCGVEEVSIGDGCFVRCEKSVFESGCLVRS
;
A
#
# COMPACT_ATOMS: atom_id res chain seq x y z
N MET A 1 27.26 -10.43 -7.50
CA MET A 1 26.94 -9.19 -6.79
C MET A 1 26.29 -8.26 -7.80
N ARG A 2 25.00 -8.06 -7.74
CA ARG A 2 24.24 -7.15 -8.61
C ARG A 2 23.57 -6.11 -7.69
N GLU A 3 24.26 -5.01 -7.51
CA GLU A 3 23.74 -3.82 -6.78
C GLU A 3 22.91 -2.90 -7.70
N GLY A 4 22.24 -3.44 -8.73
CA GLY A 4 21.86 -2.64 -9.88
C GLY A 4 20.49 -1.93 -9.79
N ASN A 5 19.51 -2.43 -9.09
CA ASN A 5 18.14 -1.94 -9.29
C ASN A 5 17.52 -1.17 -8.13
N SER A 6 17.97 -1.37 -6.91
CA SER A 6 17.58 -0.53 -5.75
C SER A 6 18.02 0.92 -5.95
N SER A 7 19.17 1.13 -6.60
CA SER A 7 19.68 2.45 -6.96
C SER A 7 18.82 3.18 -7.99
N LEU A 8 18.20 2.45 -8.92
CA LEU A 8 17.37 3.03 -9.97
C LEU A 8 16.02 3.54 -9.42
N LEU A 9 15.41 2.79 -8.51
CA LEU A 9 14.19 3.23 -7.83
C LEU A 9 14.47 4.43 -6.91
N TYR A 10 15.62 4.44 -6.25
CA TYR A 10 16.08 5.54 -5.43
C TYR A 10 16.30 6.82 -6.27
N GLU A 11 16.94 6.70 -7.43
CA GLU A 11 17.18 7.86 -8.32
C GLU A 11 15.90 8.34 -9.01
N LEU A 12 14.98 7.42 -9.36
CA LEU A 12 13.67 7.78 -9.88
C LEU A 12 12.82 8.49 -8.82
N ALA A 13 12.86 8.02 -7.57
CA ALA A 13 12.20 8.68 -6.45
C ALA A 13 12.74 10.10 -6.22
N LYS A 14 14.04 10.33 -6.38
CA LYS A 14 14.64 11.67 -6.33
C LYS A 14 14.17 12.60 -7.45
N GLN A 15 13.99 12.08 -8.67
CA GLN A 15 13.53 12.88 -9.80
C GLN A 15 12.08 13.32 -9.63
N VAL A 16 11.31 12.60 -8.80
CA VAL A 16 9.90 12.85 -8.51
C VAL A 16 9.70 13.81 -7.33
N GLY A 17 10.79 14.36 -6.75
CA GLY A 17 10.70 15.23 -5.57
C GLY A 17 10.41 14.48 -4.27
N THR A 18 10.71 13.20 -4.23
CA THR A 18 10.42 12.27 -3.15
C THR A 18 11.42 12.39 -2.02
N VAL A 19 10.93 12.43 -0.79
CA VAL A 19 11.79 12.33 0.41
C VAL A 19 12.08 10.85 0.64
N VAL A 20 13.31 10.43 0.32
CA VAL A 20 13.82 9.14 0.77
C VAL A 20 14.35 9.33 2.18
N SER A 21 13.59 8.87 3.18
CA SER A 21 14.05 8.95 4.56
C SER A 21 14.98 7.79 4.87
N ASP A 22 16.22 8.09 5.21
CA ASP A 22 17.10 7.13 5.87
C ASP A 22 16.48 6.66 7.18
N GLY A 23 16.26 5.35 7.27
CA GLY A 23 15.54 4.72 8.37
C GLY A 23 16.12 5.04 9.74
N LYS A 24 15.53 5.98 10.45
CA LYS A 24 15.65 6.05 11.90
C LYS A 24 14.42 5.44 12.54
N LYS A 25 14.68 4.36 13.28
CA LYS A 25 13.72 3.68 14.15
C LYS A 25 12.96 4.70 15.01
N GLY A 26 11.68 4.80 14.79
CA GLY A 26 10.74 5.38 15.72
C GLY A 26 9.70 4.31 16.07
N ASN A 27 9.93 3.59 17.17
CA ASN A 27 8.90 2.79 17.80
C ASN A 27 7.90 3.75 18.43
N GLU A 28 6.71 3.87 17.87
CA GLU A 28 5.56 4.27 18.66
C GLU A 28 4.53 3.15 18.63
N PRO A 29 4.00 2.73 19.78
CA PRO A 29 3.04 1.65 19.86
C PRO A 29 1.67 2.17 19.39
N VAL A 30 1.16 1.56 18.32
CA VAL A 30 -0.25 1.71 17.97
C VAL A 30 -1.04 0.96 19.04
N SER A 31 -1.73 1.69 19.89
CA SER A 31 -2.56 1.18 20.95
C SER A 31 -3.66 0.28 20.43
N GLU A 32 -3.84 -0.78 21.19
CA GLU A 32 -4.80 -1.87 21.04
C GLU A 32 -6.26 -1.43 20.88
N ASN A 33 -6.98 -2.27 20.13
CA ASN A 33 -8.41 -2.53 20.22
C ASN A 33 -9.39 -1.36 20.10
N VAL A 34 -10.08 -1.29 18.97
CA VAL A 34 -11.53 -1.05 19.03
C VAL A 34 -12.23 -1.82 17.91
N VAL A 35 -12.77 -2.97 18.24
CA VAL A 35 -13.98 -3.47 17.60
C VAL A 35 -15.10 -2.53 18.03
N ALA A 36 -15.60 -1.72 17.14
CA ALA A 36 -16.79 -0.94 17.40
C ALA A 36 -17.64 -0.82 16.15
N MET A 37 -18.50 -1.82 15.95
CA MET A 37 -19.80 -1.51 15.39
C MET A 37 -20.55 -0.63 16.39
N SER A 38 -20.63 0.66 16.15
CA SER A 38 -21.58 1.53 16.83
C SER A 38 -22.41 2.29 15.81
N VAL A 39 -23.58 1.76 15.56
CA VAL A 39 -24.72 2.54 15.08
C VAL A 39 -25.23 3.33 16.28
N ILE A 40 -25.28 4.66 16.23
CA ILE A 40 -26.35 5.53 16.76
C ILE A 40 -26.00 7.03 16.51
N GLY A 41 -26.96 7.76 15.90
CA GLY A 41 -27.30 9.14 16.28
C GLY A 41 -26.76 10.29 15.43
N SER A 42 -27.57 10.78 14.52
CA SER A 42 -27.80 12.15 14.02
C SER A 42 -26.72 13.22 14.28
N GLY A 43 -25.96 13.45 13.26
CA GLY A 43 -25.08 14.60 13.05
C GLY A 43 -24.35 14.34 11.75
N VAL A 44 -24.56 15.17 10.71
CA VAL A 44 -24.04 14.91 9.36
C VAL A 44 -22.53 15.16 9.31
N GLU A 45 -21.76 14.29 9.93
CA GLU A 45 -20.43 13.91 9.46
C GLU A 45 -20.57 12.51 8.90
N SER A 46 -20.37 12.38 7.59
CA SER A 46 -20.34 11.10 6.89
C SER A 46 -19.26 10.24 7.56
N LYS A 47 -19.66 9.36 8.47
CA LYS A 47 -18.73 8.41 9.08
C LYS A 47 -18.17 7.54 7.97
N ARG A 48 -16.87 7.65 7.71
CA ARG A 48 -16.14 6.78 6.77
C ARG A 48 -16.36 5.33 7.18
N ARG A 49 -16.65 4.47 6.20
CA ARG A 49 -16.80 3.04 6.45
C ARG A 49 -15.41 2.41 6.52
N VAL A 50 -15.00 2.11 7.73
CA VAL A 50 -13.67 1.54 8.03
C VAL A 50 -13.81 0.05 8.26
N LEU A 51 -13.04 -0.75 7.52
CA LEU A 51 -12.84 -2.16 7.76
C LEU A 51 -11.46 -2.34 8.44
N SER A 52 -11.47 -2.95 9.63
CA SER A 52 -10.26 -3.40 10.31
C SER A 52 -10.11 -4.89 10.11
N VAL A 53 -8.99 -5.30 9.53
CA VAL A 53 -8.65 -6.69 9.18
C VAL A 53 -7.58 -7.17 10.15
N CYS A 54 -7.90 -8.23 10.90
CA CYS A 54 -7.01 -8.80 11.90
C CYS A 54 -6.59 -10.25 11.62
N ASN A 55 -7.24 -10.89 10.65
CA ASN A 55 -6.97 -12.27 10.25
C ASN A 55 -7.32 -12.48 8.77
N ASP A 56 -7.03 -13.66 8.25
CA ASP A 56 -7.23 -13.99 6.84
C ASP A 56 -8.71 -14.02 6.44
N GLU A 57 -9.61 -14.39 7.36
CA GLU A 57 -11.06 -14.45 7.10
C GLU A 57 -11.67 -13.06 6.90
N ASP A 58 -11.09 -12.04 7.50
CA ASP A 58 -11.55 -10.66 7.37
C ASP A 58 -11.27 -10.08 5.97
N LEU A 59 -10.32 -10.67 5.21
CA LEU A 59 -9.94 -10.19 3.87
C LEU A 59 -11.07 -10.22 2.83
N VAL A 60 -12.15 -10.93 3.09
CA VAL A 60 -13.31 -11.01 2.19
C VAL A 60 -14.51 -10.17 2.66
N LEU A 61 -14.37 -9.42 3.75
CA LEU A 61 -15.46 -8.66 4.35
C LEU A 61 -15.67 -7.26 3.75
N PHE A 62 -14.76 -6.79 2.90
CA PHE A 62 -14.93 -5.51 2.22
C PHE A 62 -15.99 -5.58 1.12
N ASN A 63 -16.51 -4.43 0.77
CA ASN A 63 -17.53 -4.28 -0.28
C ASN A 63 -17.44 -2.87 -0.89
N GLY A 64 -18.29 -2.58 -1.89
CA GLY A 64 -18.32 -1.31 -2.61
C GLY A 64 -18.54 -0.05 -1.75
N GLU A 65 -18.95 -0.21 -0.51
CA GLU A 65 -19.16 0.89 0.42
C GLU A 65 -17.95 1.12 1.36
N THR A 66 -16.93 0.24 1.33
CA THR A 66 -15.73 0.36 2.16
C THR A 66 -14.87 1.54 1.69
N GLU A 67 -14.60 2.47 2.59
CA GLU A 67 -13.80 3.66 2.29
C GLU A 67 -12.37 3.57 2.84
N VAL A 68 -12.17 2.81 3.91
CA VAL A 68 -10.86 2.65 4.54
C VAL A 68 -10.65 1.18 4.88
N ILE A 69 -9.53 0.63 4.48
CA ILE A 69 -9.07 -0.69 4.89
C ILE A 69 -7.82 -0.53 5.73
N ARG A 70 -7.83 -1.15 6.92
CA ARG A 70 -6.69 -1.19 7.83
C ARG A 70 -6.38 -2.64 8.19
N ILE A 71 -5.20 -3.11 7.84
CA ILE A 71 -4.71 -4.44 8.19
C ILE A 71 -3.80 -4.32 9.41
N ALA A 72 -4.04 -5.13 10.44
CA ALA A 72 -3.23 -5.16 11.64
C ALA A 72 -1.82 -5.71 11.37
N ASN A 73 -0.86 -5.39 12.24
CA ASN A 73 0.50 -5.92 12.12
C ASN A 73 0.51 -7.45 12.14
N ALA A 74 1.38 -8.06 11.35
CA ALA A 74 1.62 -9.49 11.27
C ALA A 74 0.35 -10.32 10.92
N SER A 75 -0.62 -9.71 10.25
CA SER A 75 -1.89 -10.33 9.87
C SER A 75 -1.92 -10.74 8.40
N CYS A 76 -2.87 -11.63 8.07
CA CYS A 76 -3.13 -12.09 6.72
C CYS A 76 -1.89 -12.74 6.08
N ASN A 77 -1.32 -13.69 6.81
CA ASN A 77 -0.08 -14.36 6.45
C ASN A 77 -0.24 -15.87 6.19
N ASP A 78 -1.43 -16.30 5.79
CA ASP A 78 -1.64 -17.66 5.32
C ASP A 78 -0.88 -17.88 4.00
N PRO A 79 0.03 -18.89 3.95
CA PRO A 79 0.81 -19.18 2.73
C PRO A 79 -0.04 -19.63 1.54
N ASP A 80 -1.27 -20.06 1.77
CA ASP A 80 -2.20 -20.48 0.72
C ASP A 80 -2.94 -19.29 0.09
N ILE A 81 -2.83 -18.08 0.67
CA ILE A 81 -3.38 -16.85 0.12
C ILE A 81 -2.33 -16.16 -0.74
N GLU A 82 -2.32 -16.45 -2.02
CA GLU A 82 -1.38 -15.89 -2.99
C GLU A 82 -1.92 -14.64 -3.72
N SER A 83 -3.21 -14.34 -3.62
CA SER A 83 -3.84 -13.18 -4.25
C SER A 83 -4.85 -12.51 -3.33
N TRP A 84 -5.00 -11.20 -3.48
CA TRP A 84 -5.97 -10.39 -2.75
C TRP A 84 -6.55 -9.33 -3.68
N ASP A 85 -7.84 -9.47 -3.99
CA ASP A 85 -8.53 -8.63 -4.96
C ASP A 85 -9.39 -7.57 -4.28
N LEU A 86 -9.25 -6.32 -4.71
CA LEU A 86 -9.94 -5.16 -4.18
C LEU A 86 -10.96 -4.54 -5.17
N TYR A 87 -11.31 -5.22 -6.26
CA TYR A 87 -12.17 -4.65 -7.31
C TYR A 87 -13.50 -4.12 -6.81
N ASP A 88 -14.09 -4.75 -5.80
CA ASP A 88 -15.36 -4.33 -5.25
C ASP A 88 -15.28 -3.06 -4.39
N CYS A 89 -14.07 -2.58 -4.07
CA CYS A 89 -13.85 -1.41 -3.20
C CYS A 89 -13.85 -0.08 -3.96
N SER A 90 -14.84 0.17 -4.80
CA SER A 90 -14.88 1.37 -5.66
C SER A 90 -14.85 2.72 -4.93
N ARG A 91 -15.17 2.73 -3.62
CA ARG A 91 -15.12 3.93 -2.76
C ARG A 91 -13.90 4.01 -1.87
N LEU A 92 -12.94 3.10 -2.04
CA LEU A 92 -11.73 3.07 -1.22
C LEU A 92 -10.96 4.38 -1.32
N ARG A 93 -10.68 4.99 -0.17
CA ARG A 93 -9.93 6.24 -0.01
C ARG A 93 -8.56 6.01 0.63
N GLU A 94 -8.51 5.10 1.60
CA GLU A 94 -7.28 4.81 2.32
C GLU A 94 -7.05 3.30 2.40
N LEU A 95 -5.87 2.86 2.01
CA LEU A 95 -5.37 1.51 2.22
C LEU A 95 -4.16 1.58 3.14
N VAL A 96 -4.29 1.02 4.35
CA VAL A 96 -3.24 1.06 5.38
C VAL A 96 -2.93 -0.37 5.80
N LEU A 97 -1.73 -0.81 5.50
CA LEU A 97 -1.21 -2.12 5.89
C LEU A 97 -0.27 -1.93 7.07
N GLY A 98 -0.48 -2.69 8.12
CA GLY A 98 0.47 -2.79 9.23
C GLY A 98 1.80 -3.41 8.79
N SER A 99 2.74 -3.58 9.70
CA SER A 99 4.00 -4.25 9.38
C SER A 99 3.81 -5.76 9.26
N GLU A 100 4.60 -6.40 8.38
CA GLU A 100 4.65 -7.87 8.19
C GLU A 100 3.30 -8.49 7.78
N CYS A 101 2.49 -7.78 7.01
CA CYS A 101 1.20 -8.25 6.51
C CYS A 101 1.32 -8.81 5.10
N LEU A 102 0.37 -9.68 4.73
CA LEU A 102 0.19 -10.20 3.37
C LEU A 102 1.50 -10.77 2.79
N GLN A 103 2.30 -11.44 3.61
CA GLN A 103 3.67 -11.81 3.24
C GLN A 103 3.77 -12.71 2.02
N TYR A 104 2.75 -13.51 1.72
CA TYR A 104 2.75 -14.48 0.62
C TYR A 104 1.98 -14.03 -0.62
N VAL A 105 1.24 -12.93 -0.51
CA VAL A 105 0.47 -12.38 -1.63
C VAL A 105 1.42 -11.87 -2.73
N ASN A 106 1.12 -12.20 -3.98
CA ASN A 106 2.01 -11.99 -5.12
C ASN A 106 1.70 -10.71 -5.91
N GLU A 107 0.58 -10.05 -5.62
CA GLU A 107 0.20 -8.85 -6.38
C GLU A 107 -0.57 -7.84 -5.53
N LEU A 108 -0.38 -6.57 -5.85
CA LEU A 108 -1.25 -5.49 -5.43
C LEU A 108 -1.54 -4.62 -6.65
N VAL A 109 -2.78 -4.70 -7.12
CA VAL A 109 -3.26 -3.97 -8.29
C VAL A 109 -4.32 -2.96 -7.87
N LEU A 110 -4.00 -1.69 -8.03
CA LEU A 110 -4.86 -0.55 -7.69
C LEU A 110 -5.16 0.24 -8.96
N ASN A 111 -6.10 -0.26 -9.77
CA ASN A 111 -6.45 0.33 -11.04
C ASN A 111 -7.79 1.05 -10.96
N GLU A 112 -7.81 2.32 -11.38
CA GLU A 112 -9.01 3.16 -11.46
C GLU A 112 -9.73 3.39 -10.11
N PHE A 113 -9.01 3.34 -9.01
CA PHE A 113 -9.55 3.69 -7.70
C PHE A 113 -9.71 5.22 -7.59
N ARG A 114 -10.80 5.72 -8.15
CA ARG A 114 -11.05 7.16 -8.31
C ARG A 114 -11.20 7.94 -7.01
N CYS A 115 -11.41 7.24 -5.89
CA CYS A 115 -11.53 7.85 -4.58
C CYS A 115 -10.26 7.69 -3.73
N LEU A 116 -9.29 6.87 -4.17
CA LEU A 116 -8.09 6.54 -3.39
C LEU A 116 -7.21 7.77 -3.21
N GLU A 117 -6.93 8.11 -1.98
CA GLU A 117 -6.15 9.28 -1.56
C GLU A 117 -4.80 8.89 -0.95
N LYS A 118 -4.76 7.71 -0.29
CA LYS A 118 -3.59 7.27 0.46
C LYS A 118 -3.38 5.77 0.38
N VAL A 119 -2.12 5.36 0.17
CA VAL A 119 -1.64 3.98 0.35
C VAL A 119 -0.46 4.01 1.32
N GLU A 120 -0.53 3.23 2.38
CA GLU A 120 0.53 3.12 3.37
C GLU A 120 0.79 1.65 3.69
N MET A 121 2.03 1.23 3.63
CA MET A 121 2.49 -0.11 3.98
C MET A 121 3.53 0.00 5.08
N GLY A 122 3.32 -0.71 6.18
CA GLY A 122 4.35 -0.93 7.19
C GLY A 122 5.52 -1.75 6.64
N SER A 123 6.55 -1.97 7.44
CA SER A 123 7.72 -2.73 7.00
C SER A 123 7.43 -4.21 6.82
N GLY A 124 8.10 -4.86 5.86
CA GLY A 124 8.05 -6.31 5.67
C GLY A 124 6.79 -6.87 5.02
N CYS A 125 5.91 -6.04 4.47
CA CYS A 125 4.75 -6.50 3.72
C CYS A 125 5.19 -7.18 2.40
N TYR A 126 4.48 -8.24 2.00
CA TYR A 126 4.74 -8.98 0.75
C TYR A 126 6.18 -9.55 0.65
N SER A 127 6.83 -9.78 1.81
CA SER A 127 8.27 -10.10 1.85
C SER A 127 8.60 -11.54 1.52
N LYS A 128 7.64 -12.47 1.62
CA LYS A 128 7.83 -13.91 1.37
C LYS A 128 7.21 -14.38 0.05
N SER A 129 6.57 -13.52 -0.70
CA SER A 129 6.09 -13.85 -2.04
C SER A 129 7.26 -14.27 -2.94
N LYS A 130 7.01 -15.22 -3.84
CA LYS A 130 8.06 -15.77 -4.75
C LYS A 130 8.42 -14.80 -5.86
N SER A 131 7.43 -14.11 -6.35
CA SER A 131 7.50 -13.06 -7.38
C SER A 131 6.26 -12.22 -7.26
N GLY A 132 6.21 -11.07 -7.91
CA GLY A 132 4.98 -10.30 -7.88
C GLY A 132 5.09 -8.96 -8.58
N LEU A 133 3.99 -8.20 -8.48
CA LEU A 133 3.91 -6.87 -9.05
C LEU A 133 3.12 -5.92 -8.14
N LEU A 134 3.55 -4.66 -8.14
CA LEU A 134 2.76 -3.54 -7.68
C LEU A 134 2.37 -2.71 -8.91
N GLU A 135 1.09 -2.57 -9.14
CA GLU A 135 0.56 -1.68 -10.16
C GLU A 135 -0.44 -0.70 -9.55
N VAL A 136 -0.20 0.58 -9.80
CA VAL A 136 -1.09 1.67 -9.41
C VAL A 136 -1.34 2.50 -10.66
N SER A 137 -2.57 2.50 -11.17
CA SER A 137 -2.89 3.24 -12.40
C SER A 137 -4.26 3.89 -12.34
N GLY A 138 -4.41 5.07 -12.95
CA GLY A 138 -5.69 5.77 -13.01
C GLY A 138 -6.23 6.27 -11.67
N CYS A 139 -5.39 6.35 -10.63
CA CYS A 139 -5.77 6.82 -9.30
C CYS A 139 -5.55 8.33 -9.17
N GLU A 140 -6.41 9.13 -9.79
CA GLU A 140 -6.22 10.58 -9.94
C GLU A 140 -6.18 11.36 -8.61
N LYS A 141 -6.82 10.83 -7.56
CA LYS A 141 -6.85 11.47 -6.22
C LYS A 141 -5.77 10.97 -5.27
N LEU A 142 -5.01 9.96 -5.68
CA LEU A 142 -3.95 9.39 -4.85
C LEU A 142 -2.82 10.41 -4.67
N LYS A 143 -2.59 10.83 -3.45
CA LYS A 143 -1.60 11.86 -3.11
C LYS A 143 -0.36 11.29 -2.42
N HIS A 144 -0.57 10.31 -1.56
CA HIS A 144 0.49 9.80 -0.71
C HIS A 144 0.64 8.29 -0.88
N VAL A 145 1.85 7.86 -1.19
CA VAL A 145 2.24 6.44 -1.23
C VAL A 145 3.45 6.26 -0.33
N VAL A 146 3.28 5.49 0.75
CA VAL A 146 4.35 5.18 1.71
C VAL A 146 4.54 3.68 1.76
N ILE A 147 5.77 3.22 1.52
CA ILE A 147 6.15 1.81 1.55
C ILE A 147 7.29 1.67 2.56
N GLY A 148 7.02 0.96 3.66
CA GLY A 148 8.02 0.67 4.70
C GLY A 148 9.16 -0.21 4.19
N GLY A 149 10.24 -0.31 4.97
CA GLY A 149 11.41 -1.07 4.57
C GLY A 149 11.17 -2.57 4.42
N GLY A 150 11.86 -3.23 3.49
CA GLY A 150 11.77 -4.68 3.26
C GLY A 150 10.46 -5.16 2.67
N CYS A 151 9.67 -4.29 2.04
CA CYS A 151 8.45 -4.67 1.35
C CYS A 151 8.74 -5.17 -0.07
N CYS A 152 7.90 -6.09 -0.56
CA CYS A 152 7.92 -6.51 -1.97
C CYS A 152 9.31 -6.97 -2.46
N VAL A 153 10.09 -7.61 -1.58
CA VAL A 153 11.53 -7.92 -1.82
C VAL A 153 11.77 -8.67 -3.12
N ASN A 154 10.90 -9.64 -3.43
CA ASN A 154 11.02 -10.51 -4.59
C ASN A 154 10.15 -10.07 -5.78
N TRP A 155 9.45 -8.96 -5.68
CA TRP A 155 8.59 -8.50 -6.76
C TRP A 155 9.40 -7.99 -7.94
N SER A 156 8.99 -8.41 -9.14
CA SER A 156 9.70 -8.14 -10.39
C SER A 156 9.27 -6.84 -11.06
N SER A 157 8.11 -6.29 -10.68
CA SER A 157 7.54 -5.12 -11.34
C SER A 157 6.95 -4.13 -10.34
N PHE A 158 7.27 -2.86 -10.56
CA PHE A 158 6.63 -1.72 -9.93
C PHE A 158 6.19 -0.73 -11.00
N VAL A 159 4.89 -0.49 -11.10
CA VAL A 159 4.30 0.37 -12.14
C VAL A 159 3.40 1.40 -11.49
N MET A 160 3.60 2.67 -11.82
CA MET A 160 2.72 3.76 -11.42
C MET A 160 2.43 4.65 -12.63
N ARG A 161 1.13 4.82 -12.96
CA ARG A 161 0.68 5.55 -14.16
C ARG A 161 -0.56 6.36 -13.90
N ASN A 162 -0.63 7.56 -14.48
CA ASN A 162 -1.84 8.40 -14.45
C ASN A 162 -2.41 8.56 -13.03
N CYS A 163 -1.55 8.85 -12.06
CA CYS A 163 -1.91 9.05 -10.66
C CYS A 163 -1.61 10.48 -10.24
N GLY A 164 -2.45 11.03 -9.34
CA GLY A 164 -2.27 12.39 -8.79
C GLY A 164 -1.23 12.50 -7.68
N VAL A 165 -0.24 11.61 -7.63
CA VAL A 165 0.67 11.45 -6.49
C VAL A 165 1.52 12.70 -6.27
N GLU A 166 1.50 13.20 -5.04
CA GLU A 166 2.29 14.33 -4.57
C GLU A 166 3.54 13.87 -3.80
N GLU A 167 3.44 12.69 -3.15
CA GLU A 167 4.53 12.16 -2.34
C GLU A 167 4.62 10.64 -2.47
N VAL A 168 5.82 10.13 -2.78
CA VAL A 168 6.15 8.71 -2.74
C VAL A 168 7.35 8.51 -1.82
N SER A 169 7.19 7.67 -0.80
CA SER A 169 8.28 7.28 0.11
C SER A 169 8.44 5.77 0.05
N ILE A 170 9.66 5.31 -0.21
CA ILE A 170 10.00 3.88 -0.28
C ILE A 170 11.17 3.63 0.67
N GLY A 171 10.96 2.73 1.64
CA GLY A 171 11.97 2.34 2.61
C GLY A 171 13.06 1.43 2.01
N ASP A 172 14.11 1.23 2.78
CA ASP A 172 15.26 0.42 2.37
C ASP A 172 14.89 -1.05 2.14
N GLY A 173 15.56 -1.70 1.18
CA GLY A 173 15.40 -3.13 0.91
C GLY A 173 14.09 -3.51 0.23
N CYS A 174 13.31 -2.54 -0.29
CA CYS A 174 12.14 -2.82 -1.11
C CYS A 174 12.53 -3.16 -2.55
N PHE A 175 11.74 -4.01 -3.20
CA PHE A 175 11.87 -4.33 -4.64
C PHE A 175 13.28 -4.75 -5.06
N VAL A 176 13.99 -5.51 -4.24
CA VAL A 176 15.39 -5.90 -4.48
C VAL A 176 15.58 -6.63 -5.82
N ARG A 177 14.55 -7.36 -6.25
CA ARG A 177 14.54 -8.12 -7.52
C ARG A 177 13.72 -7.46 -8.62
N CYS A 178 13.38 -6.18 -8.47
CA CYS A 178 12.58 -5.49 -9.47
C CYS A 178 13.35 -5.36 -10.78
N GLU A 179 12.79 -5.94 -11.84
CA GLU A 179 13.33 -5.89 -13.19
C GLU A 179 12.70 -4.76 -14.02
N LYS A 180 11.47 -4.39 -13.66
CA LYS A 180 10.71 -3.36 -14.35
C LYS A 180 10.14 -2.35 -13.37
N SER A 181 10.59 -1.11 -13.50
CA SER A 181 9.97 0.03 -12.82
C SER A 181 9.52 1.06 -13.83
N VAL A 182 8.25 1.49 -13.71
CA VAL A 182 7.65 2.46 -14.61
C VAL A 182 6.96 3.53 -13.79
N PHE A 183 7.39 4.77 -13.99
CA PHE A 183 6.70 5.96 -13.52
C PHE A 183 6.37 6.81 -14.74
N GLU A 184 5.10 6.91 -15.10
CA GLU A 184 4.69 7.71 -16.25
C GLU A 184 4.29 9.14 -15.84
N SER A 185 4.48 10.06 -16.76
CA SER A 185 4.08 11.46 -16.63
C SER A 185 2.57 11.56 -16.40
N GLY A 186 2.17 12.22 -15.35
CA GLY A 186 0.81 12.25 -14.82
C GLY A 186 0.79 11.82 -13.37
N CYS A 187 1.84 11.11 -12.91
CA CYS A 187 2.09 10.80 -11.51
C CYS A 187 2.93 11.88 -10.83
N LEU A 188 3.01 13.10 -11.34
CA LEU A 188 3.92 14.11 -10.87
C LEU A 188 3.29 15.45 -10.60
N VAL A 189 3.35 15.76 -9.33
CA VAL A 189 3.82 17.01 -8.73
C VAL A 189 3.57 18.29 -9.53
N ARG A 190 2.65 19.03 -9.02
CA ARG A 190 2.68 20.48 -9.22
C ARG A 190 3.84 21.04 -8.38
N SER A 191 4.91 21.46 -9.08
CA SER A 191 5.94 22.34 -8.53
C SER A 191 5.36 23.63 -8.00
#